data_ba6c24e6528df7a4b70e08457a04b17d
#
_entry.id   ba6c24e6528df7a4b70e08457a04b17d
#
_cell.length_a   1.000
_cell.length_b   1.000
_cell.length_c   1.000
_cell.angle_alpha   90.00
_cell.angle_beta   90.00
_cell.angle_gamma   90.00
#
_symmetry.space_group_name_H-M   'P 1'
#
loop_
_entity.id
_entity.type
_entity.pdbx_description
1 polymer ?
#
loop_
_entity_poly.entity_id
_entity_poly.type
_entity_poly.pdbx_seq_one_letter_code
_entity_poly.pdbx_strand_id
1 'polypeptide(L)'
;MICSRAGRLRFLKMEERGRQRKIIHCDCDSFYASVEERDDPSLVGQPLAVGGSPDARGVVATCNYAARNLGVHSAMPMSRALKIIPWLIVVPTNMEKYRAASKSVHQVFQEYTSRIEPLSLDEAFLDVTNSDHLEGSATLIAREIRQKVKERVGITISAGIAPNKFLAKIASDWNKPCLLYTSDAADDAGS
;
A
#
# COMPACT_ATOMS: atom_id res chain seq x y z
N MET A 1 -19.79 40.65 -22.20
CA MET A 1 -19.02 39.62 -22.93
C MET A 1 -19.22 38.28 -22.24
N ILE A 2 -20.04 37.42 -22.83
CA ILE A 2 -20.41 36.11 -22.27
C ILE A 2 -19.35 35.11 -22.75
N CYS A 3 -18.43 34.76 -21.85
CA CYS A 3 -17.48 33.69 -22.15
C CYS A 3 -18.25 32.36 -22.28
N SER A 4 -18.26 31.78 -23.49
CA SER A 4 -19.03 30.57 -23.79
C SER A 4 -18.58 29.40 -22.89
N ARG A 5 -19.54 28.54 -22.48
CA ARG A 5 -19.31 27.32 -21.68
C ARG A 5 -18.23 26.42 -22.29
N ALA A 6 -18.11 26.41 -23.61
CA ALA A 6 -17.08 25.67 -24.36
C ALA A 6 -15.68 26.24 -24.20
N GLY A 7 -15.52 27.58 -24.11
CA GLY A 7 -14.24 28.25 -23.88
C GLY A 7 -13.71 27.98 -22.46
N ARG A 8 -14.58 27.96 -21.45
CA ARG A 8 -14.24 27.66 -20.06
C ARG A 8 -13.80 26.19 -19.89
N LEU A 9 -14.45 25.25 -20.56
CA LEU A 9 -14.05 23.83 -20.57
C LEU A 9 -12.70 23.60 -21.25
N ARG A 10 -12.41 24.40 -22.29
CA ARG A 10 -11.14 24.31 -23.03
C ARG A 10 -9.98 24.89 -22.21
N PHE A 11 -10.24 25.96 -21.45
CA PHE A 11 -9.28 26.59 -20.56
C PHE A 11 -8.93 25.69 -19.38
N LEU A 12 -9.95 25.09 -18.72
CA LEU A 12 -9.77 24.12 -17.65
C LEU A 12 -8.98 22.87 -18.10
N LYS A 13 -9.25 22.36 -19.32
CA LYS A 13 -8.48 21.25 -19.89
C LYS A 13 -7.04 21.62 -20.27
N MET A 14 -6.75 22.89 -20.54
CA MET A 14 -5.38 23.37 -20.78
C MET A 14 -4.60 23.53 -19.47
N GLU A 15 -5.22 23.97 -18.39
CA GLU A 15 -4.60 24.02 -17.06
C GLU A 15 -4.29 22.63 -16.51
N GLU A 16 -5.16 21.64 -16.75
CA GLU A 16 -4.89 20.24 -16.40
C GLU A 16 -3.69 19.63 -17.15
N ARG A 17 -3.37 20.11 -18.37
CA ARG A 17 -2.23 19.60 -19.16
C ARG A 17 -0.86 20.12 -18.70
N GLY A 18 -0.83 21.22 -17.94
CA GLY A 18 0.41 21.81 -17.42
C GLY A 18 0.78 21.35 -16.00
N ARG A 19 -0.15 20.75 -15.27
CA ARG A 19 0.07 20.36 -13.87
C ARG A 19 0.77 19.00 -13.79
N GLN A 20 1.91 18.95 -13.13
CA GLN A 20 2.59 17.67 -12.87
C GLN A 20 1.69 16.74 -12.08
N ARG A 21 1.55 15.49 -12.55
CA ARG A 21 0.73 14.49 -11.85
C ARG A 21 1.35 14.09 -10.53
N LYS A 22 0.51 13.86 -9.53
CA LYS A 22 0.89 13.39 -8.21
C LYS A 22 0.21 12.06 -7.94
N ILE A 23 0.97 10.98 -8.15
CA ILE A 23 0.49 9.60 -7.97
C ILE A 23 1.13 9.04 -6.71
N ILE A 24 0.30 8.56 -5.79
CA ILE A 24 0.74 7.80 -4.62
C ILE A 24 0.45 6.32 -4.90
N HIS A 25 1.44 5.46 -4.77
CA HIS A 25 1.25 4.02 -4.68
C HIS A 25 1.31 3.62 -3.21
N CYS A 26 0.24 3.06 -2.70
CA CYS A 26 0.12 2.53 -1.35
C CYS A 26 0.14 1.01 -1.38
N ASP A 27 0.90 0.37 -0.48
CA ASP A 27 1.06 -1.08 -0.40
C ASP A 27 1.22 -1.49 1.07
N CYS A 28 0.31 -2.34 1.57
CA CYS A 28 0.32 -2.78 2.97
C CYS A 28 1.49 -3.74 3.24
N ASP A 29 2.26 -3.46 4.28
CA ASP A 29 3.44 -4.24 4.62
C ASP A 29 3.06 -5.64 5.09
N SER A 30 3.52 -6.69 4.40
CA SER A 30 3.26 -8.11 4.75
C SER A 30 1.78 -8.39 5.05
N PHE A 31 0.87 -7.92 4.21
CA PHE A 31 -0.55 -7.69 4.49
C PHE A 31 -1.22 -8.80 5.31
N TYR A 32 -1.28 -10.06 4.81
CA TYR A 32 -1.97 -11.12 5.54
C TYR A 32 -1.31 -11.41 6.89
N ALA A 33 0.02 -11.43 6.94
CA ALA A 33 0.74 -11.66 8.18
C ALA A 33 0.51 -10.52 9.18
N SER A 34 0.49 -9.26 8.72
CA SER A 34 0.21 -8.10 9.57
C SER A 34 -1.21 -8.11 10.13
N VAL A 35 -2.20 -8.60 9.36
CA VAL A 35 -3.58 -8.78 9.85
C VAL A 35 -3.65 -9.88 10.90
N GLU A 36 -2.90 -10.98 10.76
CA GLU A 36 -2.84 -12.03 11.77
C GLU A 36 -2.15 -11.53 13.05
N GLU A 37 -1.02 -10.83 12.95
CA GLU A 37 -0.30 -10.23 14.08
C GLU A 37 -1.14 -9.17 14.82
N ARG A 38 -1.96 -8.41 14.10
CA ARG A 38 -2.91 -7.45 14.69
C ARG A 38 -3.94 -8.13 15.57
N ASP A 39 -4.51 -9.23 15.06
CA ASP A 39 -5.63 -9.94 15.70
C ASP A 39 -5.15 -10.87 16.80
N ASP A 40 -3.91 -11.36 16.71
CA ASP A 40 -3.24 -12.15 17.75
C ASP A 40 -1.85 -11.58 18.07
N PRO A 41 -1.73 -10.71 19.08
CA PRO A 41 -0.47 -10.09 19.48
C PRO A 41 0.63 -11.09 19.90
N SER A 42 0.31 -12.34 20.20
CA SER A 42 1.31 -13.35 20.53
C SER A 42 2.18 -13.75 19.33
N LEU A 43 1.72 -13.46 18.12
CA LEU A 43 2.45 -13.70 16.87
C LEU A 43 3.48 -12.63 16.56
N VAL A 44 3.39 -11.46 17.19
CA VAL A 44 4.28 -10.32 16.91
C VAL A 44 5.74 -10.68 17.21
N GLY A 45 6.59 -10.50 16.21
CA GLY A 45 8.02 -10.79 16.33
C GLY A 45 8.40 -12.26 16.16
N GLN A 46 7.43 -13.18 16.10
CA GLN A 46 7.66 -14.59 15.77
C GLN A 46 7.74 -14.76 14.24
N PRO A 47 8.60 -15.66 13.71
CA PRO A 47 8.55 -15.99 12.29
C PRO A 47 7.20 -16.57 11.92
N LEU A 48 6.44 -15.88 11.07
CA LEU A 48 5.07 -16.18 10.69
C LEU A 48 4.93 -16.26 9.17
N ALA A 49 4.27 -17.29 8.69
CA ALA A 49 3.82 -17.41 7.32
C ALA A 49 2.32 -17.72 7.26
N VAL A 50 1.63 -17.03 6.36
CA VAL A 50 0.23 -17.31 6.02
C VAL A 50 0.20 -18.08 4.71
N GLY A 51 -0.53 -19.18 4.64
CA GLY A 51 -0.60 -19.94 3.40
C GLY A 51 -1.22 -21.33 3.55
N GLY A 52 -1.00 -22.15 2.53
CA GLY A 52 -1.53 -23.51 2.48
C GLY A 52 -0.72 -24.50 3.32
N SER A 53 -1.36 -25.64 3.67
CA SER A 53 -0.71 -26.72 4.42
C SER A 53 0.51 -27.28 3.68
N PRO A 54 1.61 -27.60 4.39
CA PRO A 54 2.77 -28.26 3.81
C PRO A 54 2.43 -29.65 3.21
N ASP A 55 1.48 -30.35 3.80
CA ASP A 55 1.06 -31.69 3.36
C ASP A 55 0.24 -31.67 2.06
N ALA A 56 -0.38 -30.53 1.76
CA ALA A 56 -1.21 -30.31 0.56
C ALA A 56 -0.50 -29.53 -0.54
N ARG A 57 0.85 -29.56 -0.62
CA ARG A 57 1.66 -28.76 -1.55
C ARG A 57 1.38 -27.26 -1.44
N GLY A 58 1.01 -26.78 -0.24
CA GLY A 58 0.73 -25.38 0.02
C GLY A 58 1.94 -24.50 -0.20
N VAL A 59 1.69 -23.25 -0.55
CA VAL A 59 2.71 -22.20 -0.72
C VAL A 59 2.51 -21.10 0.32
N VAL A 60 3.59 -20.38 0.62
CA VAL A 60 3.56 -19.16 1.40
C VAL A 60 2.84 -18.09 0.57
N ALA A 61 1.66 -17.65 1.00
CA ALA A 61 0.97 -16.51 0.40
C ALA A 61 1.64 -15.20 0.82
N THR A 62 1.87 -15.04 2.13
CA THR A 62 2.59 -13.90 2.72
C THR A 62 3.36 -14.38 3.95
N CYS A 63 4.47 -13.74 4.28
CA CYS A 63 5.18 -13.95 5.53
C CYS A 63 5.61 -12.59 6.11
N ASN A 64 5.75 -12.54 7.44
CA ASN A 64 6.21 -11.33 8.12
C ASN A 64 7.71 -11.09 7.93
N TYR A 65 8.21 -9.94 8.39
CA TYR A 65 9.62 -9.57 8.22
C TYR A 65 10.54 -10.45 9.06
N ALA A 66 10.10 -10.98 10.21
CA ALA A 66 10.88 -11.94 10.99
C ALA A 66 11.18 -13.20 10.17
N ALA A 67 10.21 -13.75 9.45
CA ALA A 67 10.41 -14.89 8.56
C ALA A 67 11.21 -14.52 7.30
N ARG A 68 10.99 -13.31 6.73
CA ARG A 68 11.74 -12.82 5.55
C ARG A 68 13.24 -12.70 5.83
N ASN A 69 13.61 -12.17 6.99
CA ASN A 69 15.00 -12.03 7.43
C ASN A 69 15.72 -13.37 7.58
N LEU A 70 14.97 -14.45 7.79
CA LEU A 70 15.48 -15.82 7.85
C LEU A 70 15.41 -16.56 6.50
N GLY A 71 15.03 -15.87 5.41
CA GLY A 71 15.06 -16.39 4.05
C GLY A 71 13.74 -17.01 3.54
N VAL A 72 12.63 -16.86 4.26
CA VAL A 72 11.31 -17.27 3.76
C VAL A 72 10.68 -16.11 2.97
N HIS A 73 10.02 -16.42 1.84
CA HIS A 73 9.37 -15.41 0.98
C HIS A 73 8.07 -15.94 0.37
N SER A 74 7.25 -15.03 -0.13
CA SER A 74 6.01 -15.35 -0.85
C SER A 74 6.28 -16.26 -2.06
N ALA A 75 5.32 -17.09 -2.40
CA ALA A 75 5.38 -18.15 -3.43
C ALA A 75 6.35 -19.31 -3.13
N MET A 76 7.07 -19.31 -1.99
CA MET A 76 7.88 -20.44 -1.57
C MET A 76 6.97 -21.63 -1.18
N PRO A 77 7.31 -22.88 -1.55
CA PRO A 77 6.61 -24.05 -1.00
C PRO A 77 6.68 -24.07 0.52
N MET A 78 5.55 -24.31 1.20
CA MET A 78 5.49 -24.29 2.67
C MET A 78 6.42 -25.34 3.30
N SER A 79 6.54 -26.52 2.67
CA SER A 79 7.48 -27.56 3.10
C SER A 79 8.96 -27.10 3.05
N ARG A 80 9.32 -26.20 2.12
CA ARG A 80 10.65 -25.59 2.07
C ARG A 80 10.83 -24.53 3.15
N ALA A 81 9.81 -23.70 3.38
CA ALA A 81 9.82 -22.70 4.44
C ALA A 81 10.06 -23.34 5.81
N LEU A 82 9.38 -24.44 6.12
CA LEU A 82 9.57 -25.21 7.35
C LEU A 82 10.94 -25.91 7.45
N LYS A 83 11.59 -26.23 6.35
CA LYS A 83 13.00 -26.71 6.38
C LYS A 83 13.98 -25.60 6.72
N ILE A 84 13.69 -24.35 6.31
CA ILE A 84 14.52 -23.18 6.63
C ILE A 84 14.29 -22.77 8.08
N ILE A 85 13.02 -22.72 8.50
CA ILE A 85 12.60 -22.30 9.86
C ILE A 85 11.73 -23.43 10.45
N PRO A 86 12.30 -24.42 11.17
CA PRO A 86 11.51 -25.51 11.75
C PRO A 86 10.45 -25.08 12.76
N TRP A 87 10.62 -23.89 13.37
CA TRP A 87 9.68 -23.28 14.33
C TRP A 87 8.80 -22.20 13.68
N LEU A 88 8.71 -22.14 12.37
CA LEU A 88 7.86 -21.22 11.65
C LEU A 88 6.39 -21.45 12.03
N ILE A 89 5.73 -20.38 12.46
CA ILE A 89 4.28 -20.43 12.70
C ILE A 89 3.57 -20.35 11.36
N VAL A 90 2.74 -21.34 11.06
CA VAL A 90 1.97 -21.39 9.83
C VAL A 90 0.50 -21.17 10.14
N VAL A 91 -0.08 -20.09 9.59
CA VAL A 91 -1.49 -19.74 9.74
C VAL A 91 -2.23 -19.99 8.42
N PRO A 92 -3.37 -20.69 8.45
CA PRO A 92 -4.20 -20.88 7.26
C PRO A 92 -4.73 -19.52 6.73
N THR A 93 -4.89 -19.43 5.41
CA THR A 93 -5.41 -18.22 4.77
C THR A 93 -6.87 -17.97 5.13
N ASN A 94 -7.20 -16.79 5.64
CA ASN A 94 -8.57 -16.34 5.92
C ASN A 94 -8.95 -15.13 5.05
N MET A 95 -9.50 -15.42 3.85
CA MET A 95 -9.81 -14.38 2.86
C MET A 95 -10.91 -13.43 3.29
N GLU A 96 -11.82 -13.83 4.16
CA GLU A 96 -12.89 -12.96 4.68
C GLU A 96 -12.29 -11.86 5.56
N LYS A 97 -11.42 -12.25 6.50
CA LYS A 97 -10.66 -11.33 7.36
C LYS A 97 -9.85 -10.33 6.54
N TYR A 98 -9.14 -10.79 5.51
CA TYR A 98 -8.29 -9.92 4.69
C TYR A 98 -9.11 -8.96 3.83
N ARG A 99 -10.25 -9.40 3.27
CA ARG A 99 -11.17 -8.49 2.55
C ARG A 99 -11.75 -7.42 3.47
N ALA A 100 -12.07 -7.76 4.71
CA ALA A 100 -12.56 -6.79 5.69
C ALA A 100 -11.49 -5.74 6.01
N ALA A 101 -10.24 -6.16 6.25
CA ALA A 101 -9.11 -5.25 6.48
C ALA A 101 -8.84 -4.36 5.26
N SER A 102 -8.80 -4.94 4.05
CA SER A 102 -8.66 -4.21 2.78
C SER A 102 -9.72 -3.12 2.62
N LYS A 103 -11.00 -3.46 2.89
CA LYS A 103 -12.10 -2.49 2.82
C LYS A 103 -11.87 -1.30 3.77
N SER A 104 -11.38 -1.54 4.98
CA SER A 104 -11.08 -0.48 5.95
C SER A 104 -9.91 0.41 5.48
N VAL A 105 -8.87 -0.17 4.87
CA VAL A 105 -7.78 0.58 4.24
C VAL A 105 -8.31 1.46 3.10
N HIS A 106 -9.13 0.89 2.21
CA HIS A 106 -9.72 1.65 1.10
C HIS A 106 -10.63 2.78 1.56
N GLN A 107 -11.34 2.66 2.69
CA GLN A 107 -12.11 3.75 3.28
C GLN A 107 -11.22 4.93 3.66
N VAL A 108 -10.01 4.66 4.18
CA VAL A 108 -9.03 5.73 4.45
C VAL A 108 -8.60 6.41 3.15
N PHE A 109 -8.32 5.66 2.07
CA PHE A 109 -7.92 6.24 0.78
C PHE A 109 -9.00 7.16 0.20
N GLN A 110 -10.28 6.79 0.34
CA GLN A 110 -11.42 7.56 -0.16
C GLN A 110 -11.59 8.93 0.51
N GLU A 111 -10.98 9.16 1.68
CA GLU A 111 -11.00 10.48 2.34
C GLU A 111 -10.16 11.52 1.57
N TYR A 112 -9.20 11.10 0.72
CA TYR A 112 -8.25 11.98 0.04
C TYR A 112 -8.51 12.15 -1.45
N THR A 113 -9.04 11.13 -2.10
CA THR A 113 -9.35 11.16 -3.53
C THR A 113 -10.39 10.11 -3.90
N SER A 114 -11.19 10.43 -4.90
CA SER A 114 -12.08 9.45 -5.57
C SER A 114 -11.38 8.70 -6.72
N ARG A 115 -10.16 9.13 -7.10
CA ARG A 115 -9.37 8.53 -8.19
C ARG A 115 -8.45 7.46 -7.63
N ILE A 116 -9.04 6.34 -7.24
CA ILE A 116 -8.33 5.18 -6.68
C ILE A 116 -8.39 4.05 -7.71
N GLU A 117 -7.24 3.42 -7.98
CA GLU A 117 -7.10 2.23 -8.82
C GLU A 117 -6.53 1.10 -7.98
N PRO A 118 -7.37 0.19 -7.47
CA PRO A 118 -6.92 -0.99 -6.76
C PRO A 118 -6.19 -1.93 -7.72
N LEU A 119 -5.06 -2.50 -7.26
CA LEU A 119 -4.34 -3.55 -7.97
C LEU A 119 -4.59 -4.92 -7.35
N SER A 120 -4.70 -4.96 -6.01
CA SER A 120 -4.94 -6.16 -5.21
C SER A 120 -5.72 -5.78 -3.94
N LEU A 121 -5.79 -6.68 -2.95
CA LEU A 121 -6.40 -6.39 -1.66
C LEU A 121 -5.56 -5.43 -0.81
N ASP A 122 -4.27 -5.37 -1.07
CA ASP A 122 -3.26 -4.69 -0.24
C ASP A 122 -2.58 -3.52 -0.93
N GLU A 123 -2.79 -3.32 -2.24
CA GLU A 123 -2.16 -2.23 -2.98
C GLU A 123 -3.12 -1.45 -3.89
N ALA A 124 -2.88 -0.13 -3.99
CA ALA A 124 -3.64 0.75 -4.87
C ALA A 124 -2.81 1.97 -5.32
N PHE A 125 -3.15 2.50 -6.49
CA PHE A 125 -2.74 3.84 -6.90
C PHE A 125 -3.80 4.87 -6.55
N LEU A 126 -3.35 6.00 -6.02
CA LEU A 126 -4.16 7.18 -5.70
C LEU A 126 -3.67 8.36 -6.56
N ASP A 127 -4.55 8.92 -7.38
CA ASP A 127 -4.24 10.16 -8.10
C ASP A 127 -4.73 11.35 -7.25
N VAL A 128 -3.79 12.05 -6.63
CA VAL A 128 -4.04 13.21 -5.78
C VAL A 128 -3.64 14.54 -6.48
N THR A 129 -3.47 14.53 -7.80
CA THR A 129 -3.05 15.68 -8.60
C THR A 129 -3.91 16.92 -8.34
N ASN A 130 -5.22 16.74 -8.20
CA ASN A 130 -6.19 17.80 -8.00
C ASN A 130 -6.77 17.81 -6.58
N SER A 131 -6.12 17.19 -5.61
CA SER A 131 -6.54 17.22 -4.22
C SER A 131 -6.18 18.56 -3.58
N ASP A 132 -7.14 19.16 -2.86
CA ASP A 132 -6.90 20.35 -2.05
C ASP A 132 -6.52 20.00 -0.59
N HIS A 133 -6.52 18.71 -0.25
CA HIS A 133 -6.11 18.24 1.07
C HIS A 133 -4.64 18.59 1.33
N LEU A 134 -4.34 19.11 2.51
CA LEU A 134 -2.98 19.42 2.95
C LEU A 134 -2.22 20.28 1.92
N GLU A 135 -2.88 21.32 1.41
CA GLU A 135 -2.33 22.25 0.41
C GLU A 135 -1.92 21.56 -0.90
N GLY A 136 -2.50 20.39 -1.17
CA GLY A 136 -2.19 19.57 -2.34
C GLY A 136 -0.85 18.85 -2.27
N SER A 137 -0.19 18.77 -1.11
CA SER A 137 1.06 18.03 -0.94
C SER A 137 0.82 16.53 -0.90
N ALA A 138 1.30 15.81 -1.93
CA ALA A 138 1.19 14.36 -2.00
C ALA A 138 1.96 13.68 -0.85
N THR A 139 3.07 14.26 -0.40
CA THR A 139 3.87 13.75 0.71
C THR A 139 3.13 13.84 2.04
N LEU A 140 2.48 14.97 2.32
CA LEU A 140 1.69 15.13 3.54
C LEU A 140 0.47 14.22 3.52
N ILE A 141 -0.22 14.11 2.37
CA ILE A 141 -1.34 13.18 2.18
C ILE A 141 -0.89 11.73 2.45
N ALA A 142 0.23 11.30 1.87
CA ALA A 142 0.74 9.94 2.08
C ALA A 142 1.14 9.68 3.54
N ARG A 143 1.72 10.66 4.24
CA ARG A 143 2.03 10.57 5.68
C ARG A 143 0.76 10.38 6.52
N GLU A 144 -0.25 11.19 6.25
CA GLU A 144 -1.53 11.11 6.98
C GLU A 144 -2.27 9.80 6.69
N ILE A 145 -2.29 9.33 5.43
CA ILE A 145 -2.83 8.02 5.06
C ILE A 145 -2.15 6.91 5.87
N ARG A 146 -0.82 6.88 5.92
CA ARG A 146 -0.06 5.88 6.67
C ARG A 146 -0.38 5.90 8.17
N GLN A 147 -0.48 7.09 8.74
CA GLN A 147 -0.86 7.25 10.15
C GLN A 147 -2.28 6.75 10.40
N LYS A 148 -3.26 7.17 9.60
CA LYS A 148 -4.67 6.75 9.76
C LYS A 148 -4.85 5.24 9.56
N VAL A 149 -4.14 4.63 8.60
CA VAL A 149 -4.19 3.17 8.42
C VAL A 149 -3.65 2.47 9.66
N LYS A 150 -2.52 2.94 10.22
CA LYS A 150 -1.97 2.39 11.47
C LYS A 150 -2.93 2.54 12.65
N GLU A 151 -3.54 3.71 12.81
CA GLU A 151 -4.44 4.00 13.94
C GLU A 151 -5.78 3.28 13.84
N ARG A 152 -6.39 3.24 12.65
CA ARG A 152 -7.76 2.72 12.46
C ARG A 152 -7.82 1.26 12.06
N VAL A 153 -6.81 0.78 11.32
CA VAL A 153 -6.77 -0.59 10.79
C VAL A 153 -5.77 -1.46 11.55
N GLY A 154 -4.79 -0.86 12.24
CA GLY A 154 -3.81 -1.55 13.07
C GLY A 154 -2.67 -2.22 12.27
N ILE A 155 -2.50 -1.88 10.99
CA ILE A 155 -1.42 -2.41 10.15
C ILE A 155 -0.56 -1.27 9.59
N THR A 156 0.63 -1.58 9.09
CA THR A 156 1.49 -0.61 8.44
C THR A 156 1.36 -0.65 6.92
N ILE A 157 1.67 0.49 6.29
CA ILE A 157 1.60 0.65 4.85
C ILE A 157 2.81 1.46 4.37
N SER A 158 3.42 1.05 3.28
CA SER A 158 4.44 1.79 2.55
C SER A 158 3.81 2.61 1.44
N ALA A 159 4.36 3.80 1.17
CA ALA A 159 3.86 4.68 0.12
C ALA A 159 5.01 5.22 -0.72
N GLY A 160 4.83 5.18 -2.04
CA GLY A 160 5.73 5.79 -3.03
C GLY A 160 5.00 6.89 -3.80
N ILE A 161 5.67 8.02 -4.03
CA ILE A 161 5.11 9.19 -4.69
C ILE A 161 5.93 9.51 -5.93
N ALA A 162 5.25 9.68 -7.06
CA ALA A 162 5.91 10.01 -8.32
C ALA A 162 4.90 10.61 -9.34
N PRO A 163 5.40 11.22 -10.46
CA PRO A 163 4.53 11.72 -11.51
C PRO A 163 3.78 10.63 -12.31
N ASN A 164 4.18 9.38 -12.18
CA ASN A 164 3.56 8.26 -12.88
C ASN A 164 3.50 7.00 -11.99
N LYS A 165 2.62 6.06 -12.36
CA LYS A 165 2.36 4.83 -11.60
C LYS A 165 3.59 3.93 -11.48
N PHE A 166 4.38 3.81 -12.56
CA PHE A 166 5.56 2.95 -12.59
C PHE A 166 6.59 3.37 -11.55
N LEU A 167 6.96 4.66 -11.54
CA LEU A 167 7.90 5.19 -10.56
C LEU A 167 7.33 5.19 -9.14
N ALA A 168 6.04 5.48 -8.96
CA ALA A 168 5.39 5.43 -7.65
C ALA A 168 5.44 4.00 -7.06
N LYS A 169 5.21 2.96 -7.89
CA LYS A 169 5.31 1.58 -7.44
C LYS A 169 6.73 1.20 -7.06
N ILE A 170 7.73 1.54 -7.90
CA ILE A 170 9.15 1.30 -7.55
C ILE A 170 9.50 2.00 -6.24
N ALA A 171 9.09 3.27 -6.08
CA ALA A 171 9.36 4.05 -4.88
C ALA A 171 8.78 3.40 -3.61
N SER A 172 7.58 2.84 -3.68
CA SER A 172 6.96 2.17 -2.52
C SER A 172 7.65 0.87 -2.12
N ASP A 173 8.37 0.22 -3.06
CA ASP A 173 9.04 -1.08 -2.83
C ASP A 173 10.50 -0.92 -2.38
N TRP A 174 11.13 0.26 -2.59
CA TRP A 174 12.57 0.47 -2.49
C TRP A 174 13.21 0.07 -1.16
N ASN A 175 12.54 0.34 -0.03
CA ASN A 175 13.08 0.03 1.31
C ASN A 175 11.93 -0.34 2.30
N LYS A 176 11.05 -1.28 1.94
CA LYS A 176 10.05 -1.80 2.89
C LYS A 176 10.71 -2.42 4.13
N PRO A 177 10.12 -2.33 5.32
CA PRO A 177 8.77 -1.86 5.64
C PRO A 177 8.68 -0.39 6.05
N CYS A 178 7.44 0.11 6.12
CA CYS A 178 7.07 1.41 6.69
C CYS A 178 7.73 2.61 6.00
N LEU A 179 7.93 2.54 4.68
CA LEU A 179 8.59 3.60 3.95
C LEU A 179 7.62 4.63 3.37
N LEU A 180 8.07 5.87 3.39
CA LEU A 180 7.57 6.94 2.53
C LEU A 180 8.73 7.41 1.66
N TYR A 181 8.64 7.21 0.35
CA TYR A 181 9.65 7.68 -0.60
C TYR A 181 9.02 8.59 -1.65
N THR A 182 9.67 9.74 -1.87
CA THR A 182 9.31 10.68 -2.92
C THR A 182 10.42 10.67 -3.99
N SER A 183 10.07 10.63 -5.26
CA SER A 183 11.02 11.02 -6.29
C SER A 183 11.04 12.55 -6.32
N ASP A 184 12.21 13.17 -6.24
CA ASP A 184 12.47 14.61 -6.04
C ASP A 184 11.70 15.58 -6.97
N ALA A 185 11.13 15.07 -8.05
CA ALA A 185 10.34 15.88 -9.00
C ALA A 185 8.87 16.14 -8.56
N ALA A 186 8.39 15.56 -7.46
CA ALA A 186 6.97 15.68 -7.07
C ALA A 186 6.70 16.72 -5.97
N ASP A 187 7.72 17.17 -5.23
CA ASP A 187 7.57 18.05 -4.06
C ASP A 187 8.03 19.49 -4.25
N ASP A 188 8.76 19.83 -5.35
CA ASP A 188 9.32 21.17 -5.55
C ASP A 188 8.34 22.25 -6.05
N ALA A 189 7.04 22.01 -5.98
CA ALA A 189 6.02 22.98 -6.39
C ALA A 189 5.39 23.74 -5.21
N GLY A 190 6.12 23.92 -4.10
CA GLY A 190 5.58 24.54 -2.89
C GLY A 190 6.63 25.13 -1.95
N SER A 191 7.52 25.99 -2.46
CA SER A 191 8.33 26.91 -1.64
C SER A 191 8.19 28.31 -2.16
#